data_64abd1f27b265b3140dbc3c8c630c5d6
#
_entry.id   64abd1f27b265b3140dbc3c8c630c5d6
#
_cell.length_a   1.000
_cell.length_b   1.000
_cell.length_c   1.000
_cell.angle_alpha   90.00
_cell.angle_beta   90.00
_cell.angle_gamma   90.00
#
_symmetry.space_group_name_H-M   'P 1'
#
loop_
_entity.id
_entity.type
_entity.pdbx_description
1 polymer ?
#
loop_
_entity_poly.entity_id
_entity_poly.type
_entity_poly.pdbx_seq_one_letter_code
_entity_poly.pdbx_strand_id
1 'polypeptide(L)'
;MTIKDYKFAGKKAIVRVDFNVPLNENGQITDDTRIRGALPTLKHILAEGGALIIMSHMGKPKGKVVAKYSLKQIVDAVSAALGTPVQFAEDCAKAAEQAAALKAGEVLLLENLRYYGEEEGKPVGIDKEDPAYEDAKKAMKASQKEFAKTLASYADCYVNDAFGTAHRKHASTAVIADYFDADNKMLGYLMEKEVEAVDNVLSNIKRPFTAIMGGSKVSTKIGIIENLMDKVDNLILCGGMTYTFAKANGGEVGNSICENDKLELALDIIAQAKAKGVNLVLATDCVAADDFNNDANTQICPSNAIPAGWEGVDAGPESRKVFAAAIEDAKTILWNGPAGVFEFDNFAAGSKAIAEAIAKATDNGAYSLIGGGDSVACVNKFGMADRVSYISTGGGALLEAIEGKVLPGVAAIKG
;
A
#
# COMPACT_ATOMS: atom_id res chain seq x y z
N MET A 1 -11.03 20.45 -8.33
CA MET A 1 -12.22 19.76 -8.89
C MET A 1 -12.37 18.40 -8.19
N THR A 2 -13.59 17.99 -7.84
CA THR A 2 -13.87 16.64 -7.32
C THR A 2 -14.56 15.80 -8.38
N ILE A 3 -14.47 14.48 -8.27
CA ILE A 3 -15.12 13.56 -9.20
C ILE A 3 -16.66 13.71 -9.15
N LYS A 4 -17.20 14.04 -7.99
CA LYS A 4 -18.64 14.26 -7.77
C LYS A 4 -19.18 15.49 -8.50
N ASP A 5 -18.38 16.55 -8.61
CA ASP A 5 -18.81 17.84 -9.14
C ASP A 5 -18.53 17.97 -10.63
N TYR A 6 -17.67 17.13 -11.19
CA TYR A 6 -17.31 17.18 -12.59
C TYR A 6 -18.45 16.66 -13.48
N LYS A 7 -18.68 17.33 -14.61
CA LYS A 7 -19.73 16.98 -15.59
C LYS A 7 -19.14 16.12 -16.70
N PHE A 8 -19.32 14.80 -16.59
CA PHE A 8 -18.78 13.84 -17.55
C PHE A 8 -19.60 13.69 -18.84
N ALA A 9 -20.83 14.17 -18.87
CA ALA A 9 -21.70 14.05 -20.05
C ALA A 9 -21.02 14.56 -21.33
N GLY A 10 -20.85 13.70 -22.32
CA GLY A 10 -20.17 14.02 -23.58
C GLY A 10 -18.66 14.17 -23.49
N LYS A 11 -18.06 13.87 -22.36
CA LYS A 11 -16.61 13.94 -22.13
C LYS A 11 -15.95 12.57 -22.21
N LYS A 12 -14.69 12.56 -22.62
CA LYS A 12 -13.81 11.38 -22.55
C LYS A 12 -12.89 11.55 -21.33
N ALA A 13 -12.96 10.60 -20.41
CA ALA A 13 -12.12 10.60 -19.22
C ALA A 13 -11.02 9.54 -19.38
N ILE A 14 -9.75 9.94 -19.24
CA ILE A 14 -8.65 8.99 -19.08
C ILE A 14 -8.45 8.74 -17.60
N VAL A 15 -8.59 7.47 -17.22
CA VAL A 15 -8.58 7.04 -15.82
C VAL A 15 -7.41 6.11 -15.57
N ARG A 16 -6.54 6.49 -14.64
CA ARG A 16 -5.45 5.63 -14.16
C ARG A 16 -5.96 4.77 -13.03
N VAL A 17 -6.03 3.48 -13.28
CA VAL A 17 -6.42 2.46 -12.29
C VAL A 17 -5.25 1.52 -12.01
N ASP A 18 -5.35 0.74 -10.94
CA ASP A 18 -4.41 -0.34 -10.65
C ASP A 18 -5.05 -1.70 -10.94
N PHE A 19 -4.86 -2.18 -12.16
CA PHE A 19 -5.31 -3.51 -12.60
C PHE A 19 -4.16 -4.53 -12.62
N ASN A 20 -3.14 -4.30 -11.82
CA ASN A 20 -2.06 -5.27 -11.60
C ASN A 20 -2.56 -6.42 -10.71
N VAL A 21 -3.47 -7.23 -11.26
CA VAL A 21 -4.08 -8.36 -10.58
C VAL A 21 -3.24 -9.62 -10.72
N PRO A 22 -3.27 -10.53 -9.73
CA PRO A 22 -2.58 -11.81 -9.83
C PRO A 22 -3.30 -12.74 -10.82
N LEU A 23 -2.52 -13.38 -11.70
CA LEU A 23 -3.00 -14.37 -12.66
C LEU A 23 -2.37 -15.72 -12.34
N ASN A 24 -3.15 -16.79 -12.50
CA ASN A 24 -2.62 -18.16 -12.47
C ASN A 24 -1.91 -18.51 -13.80
N GLU A 25 -1.39 -19.73 -13.90
CA GLU A 25 -0.69 -20.23 -15.08
C GLU A 25 -1.55 -20.23 -16.36
N ASN A 26 -2.88 -20.28 -16.21
CA ASN A 26 -3.85 -20.24 -17.31
C ASN A 26 -4.31 -18.82 -17.67
N GLY A 27 -3.70 -17.78 -17.08
CA GLY A 27 -4.08 -16.38 -17.29
C GLY A 27 -5.39 -15.97 -16.62
N GLN A 28 -5.89 -16.76 -15.67
CA GLN A 28 -7.11 -16.44 -14.93
C GLN A 28 -6.80 -15.61 -13.70
N ILE A 29 -7.65 -14.63 -13.42
CA ILE A 29 -7.53 -13.77 -12.25
C ILE A 29 -7.84 -14.58 -10.99
N THR A 30 -6.91 -14.59 -10.02
CA THR A 30 -7.08 -15.26 -8.74
C THR A 30 -7.59 -14.34 -7.63
N ASP A 31 -7.45 -13.03 -7.80
CA ASP A 31 -7.97 -11.99 -6.91
C ASP A 31 -8.34 -10.75 -7.74
N ASP A 32 -9.61 -10.38 -7.74
CA ASP A 32 -10.17 -9.26 -8.48
C ASP A 32 -10.37 -7.99 -7.64
N THR A 33 -9.87 -7.97 -6.41
CA THR A 33 -10.05 -6.85 -5.46
C THR A 33 -9.72 -5.49 -6.08
N ARG A 34 -8.64 -5.41 -6.86
CA ARG A 34 -8.22 -4.16 -7.51
C ARG A 34 -9.18 -3.72 -8.61
N ILE A 35 -9.75 -4.64 -9.36
CA ILE A 35 -10.79 -4.32 -10.36
C ILE A 35 -12.02 -3.80 -9.63
N ARG A 36 -12.50 -4.51 -8.62
CA ARG A 36 -13.67 -4.08 -7.83
C ARG A 36 -13.46 -2.73 -7.17
N GLY A 37 -12.25 -2.44 -6.69
CA GLY A 37 -11.92 -1.15 -6.08
C GLY A 37 -12.03 0.05 -7.04
N ALA A 38 -11.80 -0.15 -8.33
CA ALA A 38 -11.93 0.88 -9.35
C ALA A 38 -13.36 1.09 -9.86
N LEU A 39 -14.27 0.13 -9.64
CA LEU A 39 -15.63 0.17 -10.20
C LEU A 39 -16.44 1.39 -9.80
N PRO A 40 -16.43 1.89 -8.55
CA PRO A 40 -17.20 3.08 -8.20
C PRO A 40 -16.86 4.28 -9.07
N THR A 41 -15.60 4.53 -9.34
CA THR A 41 -15.13 5.62 -10.23
C THR A 41 -15.55 5.38 -11.67
N LEU A 42 -15.28 4.20 -12.21
CA LEU A 42 -15.56 3.88 -13.60
C LEU A 42 -17.07 3.90 -13.90
N LYS A 43 -17.87 3.30 -13.03
CA LYS A 43 -19.33 3.28 -13.16
C LYS A 43 -19.96 4.67 -13.03
N HIS A 44 -19.42 5.51 -12.14
CA HIS A 44 -19.88 6.89 -12.01
C HIS A 44 -19.72 7.67 -13.32
N ILE A 45 -18.53 7.59 -13.93
CA ILE A 45 -18.25 8.30 -15.20
C ILE A 45 -19.19 7.82 -16.31
N LEU A 46 -19.41 6.52 -16.44
CA LEU A 46 -20.34 5.96 -17.42
C LEU A 46 -21.79 6.38 -17.15
N ALA A 47 -22.22 6.34 -15.89
CA ALA A 47 -23.58 6.74 -15.50
C ALA A 47 -23.87 8.22 -15.77
N GLU A 48 -22.84 9.07 -15.67
CA GLU A 48 -22.93 10.49 -16.00
C GLU A 48 -22.85 10.78 -17.52
N GLY A 49 -22.78 9.77 -18.37
CA GLY A 49 -22.74 9.91 -19.83
C GLY A 49 -21.35 10.17 -20.41
N GLY A 50 -20.30 9.85 -19.67
CA GLY A 50 -18.92 9.90 -20.14
C GLY A 50 -18.50 8.66 -20.93
N ALA A 51 -17.40 8.78 -21.67
CA ALA A 51 -16.64 7.64 -22.22
C ALA A 51 -15.38 7.41 -21.40
N LEU A 52 -14.96 6.16 -21.30
CA LEU A 52 -13.78 5.76 -20.51
C LEU A 52 -12.61 5.36 -21.39
N ILE A 53 -11.44 5.91 -21.07
CA ILE A 53 -10.15 5.40 -21.53
C ILE A 53 -9.42 4.95 -20.28
N ILE A 54 -9.30 3.64 -20.09
CA ILE A 54 -8.69 3.04 -18.90
C ILE A 54 -7.24 2.75 -19.19
N MET A 55 -6.34 3.19 -18.31
CA MET A 55 -4.92 2.89 -18.38
C MET A 55 -4.43 2.29 -17.07
N SER A 56 -3.57 1.29 -17.18
CA SER A 56 -2.98 0.58 -16.05
C SER A 56 -1.64 -0.05 -16.42
N HIS A 57 -0.99 -0.63 -15.43
CA HIS A 57 0.16 -1.50 -15.61
C HIS A 57 -0.14 -2.93 -15.13
N MET A 58 0.67 -3.87 -15.58
CA MET A 58 0.72 -5.23 -15.05
C MET A 58 2.18 -5.69 -14.98
N GLY A 59 2.57 -6.21 -13.82
CA GLY A 59 3.92 -6.73 -13.59
C GLY A 59 5.05 -5.71 -13.76
N LYS A 60 6.22 -6.22 -14.10
CA LYS A 60 7.46 -5.43 -14.26
C LYS A 60 8.15 -5.78 -15.60
N PRO A 61 7.58 -5.40 -16.74
CA PRO A 61 8.13 -5.74 -18.05
C PRO A 61 9.39 -4.94 -18.44
N LYS A 62 9.73 -3.88 -17.68
CA LYS A 62 10.95 -3.06 -17.84
C LYS A 62 11.10 -2.45 -19.24
N GLY A 63 10.04 -1.85 -19.77
CA GLY A 63 10.05 -1.18 -21.07
C GLY A 63 10.06 -2.14 -22.27
N LYS A 64 9.60 -3.37 -22.09
CA LYS A 64 9.54 -4.38 -23.17
C LYS A 64 8.14 -4.99 -23.24
N VAL A 65 7.75 -5.41 -24.44
CA VAL A 65 6.52 -6.18 -24.63
C VAL A 65 6.75 -7.61 -24.14
N VAL A 66 5.98 -8.03 -23.15
CA VAL A 66 6.04 -9.37 -22.54
C VAL A 66 4.63 -9.91 -22.42
N ALA A 67 4.30 -10.94 -23.20
CA ALA A 67 2.93 -11.47 -23.36
C ALA A 67 2.23 -11.77 -22.03
N LYS A 68 2.93 -12.33 -21.04
CA LYS A 68 2.35 -12.65 -19.73
C LYS A 68 1.91 -11.42 -18.93
N TYR A 69 2.32 -10.21 -19.32
CA TYR A 69 1.94 -8.96 -18.70
C TYR A 69 0.99 -8.12 -19.54
N SER A 70 0.42 -8.70 -20.61
CA SER A 70 -0.59 -8.00 -21.41
C SER A 70 -1.89 -7.81 -20.63
N LEU A 71 -2.43 -6.60 -20.67
CA LEU A 71 -3.75 -6.29 -20.10
C LEU A 71 -4.90 -6.86 -20.93
N LYS A 72 -4.63 -7.35 -22.15
CA LYS A 72 -5.63 -8.05 -22.98
C LYS A 72 -6.26 -9.25 -22.25
N GLN A 73 -5.49 -9.92 -21.40
CA GLN A 73 -5.92 -11.06 -20.62
C GLN A 73 -7.08 -10.77 -19.66
N ILE A 74 -7.25 -9.51 -19.24
CA ILE A 74 -8.28 -9.13 -18.28
C ILE A 74 -9.47 -8.40 -18.90
N VAL A 75 -9.49 -8.20 -20.21
CA VAL A 75 -10.57 -7.46 -20.91
C VAL A 75 -11.94 -8.04 -20.61
N ASP A 76 -12.11 -9.35 -20.69
CA ASP A 76 -13.38 -10.01 -20.43
C ASP A 76 -13.85 -9.86 -19.00
N ALA A 77 -12.92 -9.95 -18.04
CA ALA A 77 -13.22 -9.76 -16.63
C ALA A 77 -13.63 -8.32 -16.31
N VAL A 78 -12.95 -7.34 -16.90
CA VAL A 78 -13.30 -5.92 -16.76
C VAL A 78 -14.64 -5.63 -17.42
N SER A 79 -14.90 -6.19 -18.60
CA SER A 79 -16.20 -6.07 -19.29
C SER A 79 -17.34 -6.60 -18.43
N ALA A 80 -17.15 -7.79 -17.85
CA ALA A 80 -18.14 -8.41 -16.96
C ALA A 80 -18.38 -7.57 -15.71
N ALA A 81 -17.32 -7.06 -15.10
CA ALA A 81 -17.41 -6.22 -13.89
C ALA A 81 -18.12 -4.89 -14.14
N LEU A 82 -17.87 -4.26 -15.29
CA LEU A 82 -18.53 -3.01 -15.70
C LEU A 82 -19.96 -3.21 -16.23
N GLY A 83 -20.27 -4.42 -16.70
CA GLY A 83 -21.52 -4.70 -17.40
C GLY A 83 -21.60 -4.04 -18.79
N THR A 84 -20.46 -3.72 -19.40
CA THR A 84 -20.32 -3.01 -20.67
C THR A 84 -19.14 -3.59 -21.44
N PRO A 85 -19.27 -3.80 -22.77
CA PRO A 85 -18.13 -4.27 -23.57
C PRO A 85 -16.96 -3.31 -23.50
N VAL A 86 -15.74 -3.87 -23.32
CA VAL A 86 -14.49 -3.13 -23.29
C VAL A 86 -13.71 -3.39 -24.57
N GLN A 87 -13.43 -2.30 -25.32
CA GLN A 87 -12.53 -2.34 -26.45
C GLN A 87 -11.08 -2.36 -25.94
N PHE A 88 -10.15 -2.89 -26.72
CA PHE A 88 -8.74 -2.96 -26.35
C PHE A 88 -7.84 -2.29 -27.38
N ALA A 89 -6.92 -1.45 -26.92
CA ALA A 89 -5.89 -0.85 -27.76
C ALA A 89 -4.56 -1.60 -27.56
N GLU A 90 -4.09 -2.26 -28.59
CA GLU A 90 -2.87 -3.11 -28.57
C GLU A 90 -1.58 -2.33 -28.26
N ASP A 91 -1.60 -1.00 -28.34
CA ASP A 91 -0.48 -0.11 -28.03
C ASP A 91 -1.00 1.17 -27.37
N CYS A 92 -0.65 1.39 -26.10
CA CYS A 92 -1.13 2.53 -25.34
C CYS A 92 -0.70 3.90 -25.92
N ALA A 93 0.42 3.95 -26.66
CA ALA A 93 0.92 5.19 -27.27
C ALA A 93 0.36 5.44 -28.67
N LYS A 94 -0.40 4.51 -29.24
CA LYS A 94 -0.93 4.57 -30.61
C LYS A 94 -2.45 4.37 -30.66
N ALA A 95 -3.16 4.84 -29.66
CA ALA A 95 -4.61 4.65 -29.52
C ALA A 95 -5.44 5.89 -29.94
N ALA A 96 -4.85 6.87 -30.59
CA ALA A 96 -5.51 8.14 -30.91
C ALA A 96 -6.81 7.97 -31.71
N GLU A 97 -6.81 7.13 -32.74
CA GLU A 97 -7.99 6.88 -33.60
C GLU A 97 -9.10 6.18 -32.80
N GLN A 98 -8.74 5.13 -32.03
CA GLN A 98 -9.71 4.41 -31.18
C GLN A 98 -10.30 5.32 -30.11
N ALA A 99 -9.47 6.16 -29.48
CA ALA A 99 -9.93 7.12 -28.47
C ALA A 99 -10.86 8.18 -29.09
N ALA A 100 -10.51 8.68 -30.27
CA ALA A 100 -11.34 9.66 -30.98
C ALA A 100 -12.70 9.11 -31.38
N ALA A 101 -12.79 7.83 -31.71
CA ALA A 101 -14.01 7.15 -32.13
C ALA A 101 -14.97 6.79 -30.98
N LEU A 102 -14.53 6.87 -29.71
CA LEU A 102 -15.35 6.52 -28.55
C LEU A 102 -16.58 7.43 -28.42
N LYS A 103 -17.72 6.82 -28.17
CA LYS A 103 -18.99 7.47 -27.87
C LYS A 103 -19.31 7.40 -26.38
N ALA A 104 -20.24 8.20 -25.93
CA ALA A 104 -20.76 8.16 -24.56
C ALA A 104 -21.14 6.72 -24.16
N GLY A 105 -20.69 6.28 -23.00
CA GLY A 105 -20.93 4.93 -22.48
C GLY A 105 -19.97 3.86 -23.01
N GLU A 106 -19.10 4.16 -23.95
CA GLU A 106 -18.10 3.21 -24.46
C GLU A 106 -16.81 3.24 -23.65
N VAL A 107 -16.10 2.11 -23.66
CA VAL A 107 -14.91 1.87 -22.85
C VAL A 107 -13.78 1.34 -23.72
N LEU A 108 -12.61 1.96 -23.58
CA LEU A 108 -11.35 1.53 -24.20
C LEU A 108 -10.31 1.25 -23.09
N LEU A 109 -9.78 0.04 -23.05
CA LEU A 109 -8.63 -0.32 -22.20
C LEU A 109 -7.35 -0.26 -23.03
N LEU A 110 -6.38 0.52 -22.58
CA LEU A 110 -5.06 0.60 -23.21
C LEU A 110 -4.18 -0.57 -22.76
N GLU A 111 -3.28 -1.03 -23.63
CA GLU A 111 -2.24 -2.02 -23.28
C GLU A 111 -1.30 -1.47 -22.20
N ASN A 112 -0.62 -2.38 -21.53
CA ASN A 112 0.26 -2.16 -20.39
C ASN A 112 1.22 -0.96 -20.58
N LEU A 113 1.03 0.07 -19.77
CA LEU A 113 1.83 1.30 -19.79
C LEU A 113 3.33 1.04 -19.63
N ARG A 114 3.71 0.00 -18.85
CA ARG A 114 5.11 -0.35 -18.56
C ARG A 114 5.79 -1.11 -19.69
N TYR A 115 5.13 -1.32 -20.81
CA TYR A 115 5.78 -1.73 -22.05
C TYR A 115 6.66 -0.60 -22.61
N TYR A 116 6.40 0.63 -22.17
CA TYR A 116 7.22 1.81 -22.45
C TYR A 116 8.07 2.17 -21.22
N GLY A 117 9.38 2.34 -21.41
CA GLY A 117 10.29 2.80 -20.36
C GLY A 117 9.96 4.22 -19.88
N GLU A 118 9.33 5.00 -20.73
CA GLU A 118 8.82 6.34 -20.48
C GLU A 118 7.79 6.39 -19.35
N GLU A 119 7.01 5.32 -19.13
CA GLU A 119 6.09 5.26 -18.01
C GLU A 119 6.82 5.46 -16.68
N GLU A 120 7.89 4.73 -16.44
CA GLU A 120 8.67 4.85 -15.22
C GLU A 120 9.68 5.99 -15.27
N GLY A 121 10.00 6.50 -16.47
CA GLY A 121 10.94 7.59 -16.67
C GLY A 121 12.38 7.27 -16.27
N LYS A 122 12.76 6.00 -16.37
CA LYS A 122 14.10 5.51 -16.07
C LYS A 122 14.76 4.99 -17.35
N PRO A 123 16.06 5.27 -17.57
CA PRO A 123 16.78 4.70 -18.69
C PRO A 123 16.70 3.17 -18.71
N VAL A 124 16.55 2.60 -19.88
CA VAL A 124 16.48 1.15 -20.10
C VAL A 124 17.77 0.69 -20.76
N GLY A 125 18.37 -0.40 -20.22
CA GLY A 125 19.56 -1.03 -20.83
C GLY A 125 20.88 -0.31 -20.57
N ILE A 126 20.94 0.61 -19.60
CA ILE A 126 22.18 1.28 -19.18
C ILE A 126 22.32 1.22 -17.67
N ASP A 127 23.50 0.92 -17.17
CA ASP A 127 23.80 0.85 -15.74
C ASP A 127 23.99 2.25 -15.14
N LYS A 128 23.66 2.39 -13.86
CA LYS A 128 23.77 3.68 -13.16
C LYS A 128 25.20 4.21 -13.04
N GLU A 129 26.15 3.31 -13.03
CA GLU A 129 27.60 3.60 -12.98
C GLU A 129 28.17 3.98 -14.34
N ASP A 130 27.42 3.81 -15.42
CA ASP A 130 27.86 4.19 -16.77
C ASP A 130 27.98 5.72 -16.89
N PRO A 131 29.09 6.26 -17.41
CA PRO A 131 29.27 7.70 -17.58
C PRO A 131 28.17 8.38 -18.43
N ALA A 132 27.52 7.65 -19.33
CA ALA A 132 26.40 8.14 -20.13
C ALA A 132 25.04 8.09 -19.45
N TYR A 133 24.96 7.58 -18.22
CA TYR A 133 23.68 7.39 -17.52
C TYR A 133 22.90 8.70 -17.30
N GLU A 134 23.57 9.78 -16.89
CA GLU A 134 22.89 11.05 -16.63
C GLU A 134 22.33 11.68 -17.92
N ASP A 135 23.03 11.55 -19.05
CA ASP A 135 22.52 12.00 -20.35
C ASP A 135 21.34 11.15 -20.81
N ALA A 136 21.42 9.83 -20.65
CA ALA A 136 20.32 8.91 -20.92
C ALA A 136 19.08 9.20 -20.04
N LYS A 137 19.29 9.53 -18.78
CA LYS A 137 18.24 9.91 -17.84
C LYS A 137 17.55 11.21 -18.23
N LYS A 138 18.33 12.22 -18.66
CA LYS A 138 17.80 13.49 -19.15
C LYS A 138 16.97 13.30 -20.43
N ALA A 139 17.47 12.51 -21.37
CA ALA A 139 16.74 12.16 -22.59
C ALA A 139 15.45 11.40 -22.27
N MET A 140 15.49 10.45 -21.34
CA MET A 140 14.32 9.70 -20.90
C MET A 140 13.27 10.61 -20.24
N LYS A 141 13.65 11.61 -19.48
CA LYS A 141 12.72 12.58 -18.89
C LYS A 141 12.00 13.42 -19.95
N ALA A 142 12.68 13.80 -21.00
CA ALA A 142 12.07 14.48 -22.15
C ALA A 142 11.07 13.55 -22.87
N SER A 143 11.46 12.31 -23.13
CA SER A 143 10.62 11.28 -23.75
C SER A 143 9.40 10.92 -22.88
N GLN A 144 9.58 10.89 -21.56
CA GLN A 144 8.47 10.69 -20.60
C GLN A 144 7.40 11.78 -20.72
N LYS A 145 7.79 13.04 -20.87
CA LYS A 145 6.85 14.14 -21.05
C LYS A 145 6.06 14.00 -22.35
N GLU A 146 6.72 13.64 -23.45
CA GLU A 146 6.03 13.39 -24.73
C GLU A 146 5.07 12.20 -24.64
N PHE A 147 5.45 11.13 -23.96
CA PHE A 147 4.57 9.98 -23.71
C PHE A 147 3.34 10.39 -22.89
N ALA A 148 3.53 11.14 -21.79
CA ALA A 148 2.43 11.65 -20.98
C ALA A 148 1.51 12.58 -21.79
N LYS A 149 2.07 13.44 -22.63
CA LYS A 149 1.32 14.32 -23.54
C LYS A 149 0.47 13.53 -24.53
N THR A 150 1.03 12.46 -25.09
CA THR A 150 0.31 11.55 -25.99
C THR A 150 -0.90 10.93 -25.29
N LEU A 151 -0.72 10.38 -24.09
CA LEU A 151 -1.84 9.83 -23.30
C LEU A 151 -2.89 10.90 -22.99
N ALA A 152 -2.46 12.09 -22.58
CA ALA A 152 -3.36 13.21 -22.28
C ALA A 152 -4.19 13.64 -23.50
N SER A 153 -3.64 13.54 -24.70
CA SER A 153 -4.32 13.92 -25.94
C SER A 153 -5.55 13.10 -26.28
N TYR A 154 -5.73 11.94 -25.63
CA TYR A 154 -6.87 11.05 -25.87
C TYR A 154 -8.16 11.51 -25.19
N ALA A 155 -8.09 12.42 -24.21
CA ALA A 155 -9.21 12.68 -23.32
C ALA A 155 -9.39 14.17 -23.00
N ASP A 156 -10.58 14.51 -22.51
CA ASP A 156 -10.96 15.84 -22.05
C ASP A 156 -10.59 16.08 -20.58
N CYS A 157 -10.53 15.02 -19.78
CA CYS A 157 -10.16 15.08 -18.37
C CYS A 157 -9.38 13.86 -17.91
N TYR A 158 -8.69 14.03 -16.79
CA TYR A 158 -7.84 13.02 -16.17
C TYR A 158 -8.32 12.67 -14.76
N VAL A 159 -8.44 11.38 -14.47
CA VAL A 159 -8.80 10.86 -13.16
C VAL A 159 -7.70 9.91 -12.69
N ASN A 160 -7.13 10.17 -11.52
CA ASN A 160 -6.21 9.23 -10.88
C ASN A 160 -6.94 8.46 -9.78
N ASP A 161 -7.05 7.15 -9.97
CA ASP A 161 -7.69 6.22 -9.04
C ASP A 161 -6.77 5.07 -8.64
N ALA A 162 -5.46 5.26 -8.78
CA ALA A 162 -4.42 4.26 -8.53
C ALA A 162 -3.55 4.64 -7.34
N PHE A 163 -4.05 4.46 -6.12
CA PHE A 163 -3.32 4.82 -4.90
C PHE A 163 -2.03 4.00 -4.73
N GLY A 164 -2.04 2.71 -5.06
CA GLY A 164 -0.87 1.85 -4.95
C GLY A 164 0.36 2.31 -5.73
N THR A 165 0.19 3.17 -6.74
CA THR A 165 1.27 3.78 -7.53
C THR A 165 1.45 5.28 -7.30
N ALA A 166 0.68 5.88 -6.40
CA ALA A 166 0.69 7.33 -6.15
C ALA A 166 2.03 7.87 -5.61
N HIS A 167 2.86 7.02 -5.02
CA HIS A 167 4.20 7.35 -4.54
C HIS A 167 5.26 7.40 -5.68
N ARG A 168 4.88 7.06 -6.90
CA ARG A 168 5.76 7.07 -8.08
C ARG A 168 5.44 8.23 -9.00
N LYS A 169 6.46 9.01 -9.36
CA LYS A 169 6.31 10.08 -10.37
C LYS A 169 6.41 9.48 -11.78
N HIS A 170 5.46 8.59 -12.11
CA HIS A 170 5.34 7.99 -13.43
C HIS A 170 4.59 8.90 -14.42
N ALA A 171 4.68 8.59 -15.71
CA ALA A 171 3.99 9.36 -16.73
C ALA A 171 2.47 9.41 -16.49
N SER A 172 1.85 8.25 -16.25
CA SER A 172 0.40 8.12 -16.10
C SER A 172 -0.15 8.51 -14.73
N THR A 173 0.70 8.57 -13.70
CA THR A 173 0.28 8.86 -12.33
C THR A 173 0.52 10.30 -11.88
N ALA A 174 1.47 10.99 -12.48
CA ALA A 174 1.85 12.34 -12.09
C ALA A 174 2.10 13.27 -13.28
N VAL A 175 3.00 12.91 -14.21
CA VAL A 175 3.42 13.81 -15.29
C VAL A 175 2.26 14.19 -16.21
N ILE A 176 1.33 13.27 -16.46
CA ILE A 176 0.14 13.50 -17.29
C ILE A 176 -0.73 14.65 -16.77
N ALA A 177 -0.76 14.88 -15.47
CA ALA A 177 -1.56 15.93 -14.85
C ALA A 177 -1.13 17.34 -15.28
N ASP A 178 0.12 17.52 -15.74
CA ASP A 178 0.63 18.78 -16.25
C ASP A 178 -0.04 19.22 -17.57
N TYR A 179 -0.71 18.32 -18.25
CA TYR A 179 -1.40 18.54 -19.53
C TYR A 179 -2.90 18.76 -19.39
N PHE A 180 -3.40 18.88 -18.17
CA PHE A 180 -4.80 19.20 -17.87
C PHE A 180 -4.88 20.39 -16.93
N ASP A 181 -5.85 21.26 -17.19
CA ASP A 181 -6.17 22.36 -16.28
C ASP A 181 -6.69 21.83 -14.93
N ALA A 182 -6.63 22.65 -13.90
CA ALA A 182 -7.08 22.30 -12.56
C ALA A 182 -8.52 21.80 -12.49
N ASP A 183 -9.39 22.31 -13.39
CA ASP A 183 -10.80 21.92 -13.47
C ASP A 183 -11.04 20.61 -14.24
N ASN A 184 -10.01 20.10 -14.93
CA ASN A 184 -10.08 18.88 -15.75
C ASN A 184 -9.20 17.75 -15.24
N LYS A 185 -8.76 17.82 -13.99
CA LYS A 185 -8.04 16.72 -13.32
C LYS A 185 -8.55 16.54 -11.90
N MET A 186 -8.70 15.29 -11.47
CA MET A 186 -9.28 14.94 -10.18
C MET A 186 -8.85 13.58 -9.69
N LEU A 187 -9.03 13.35 -8.40
CA LEU A 187 -8.89 12.02 -7.81
C LEU A 187 -10.17 11.21 -8.05
N GLY A 188 -10.02 9.89 -8.25
CA GLY A 188 -11.13 8.97 -8.24
C GLY A 188 -11.58 8.65 -6.80
N TYR A 189 -12.69 7.96 -6.65
CA TYR A 189 -13.27 7.63 -5.34
C TYR A 189 -12.37 6.77 -4.47
N LEU A 190 -11.66 5.80 -5.06
CA LEU A 190 -10.70 4.97 -4.31
C LEU A 190 -9.56 5.83 -3.78
N MET A 191 -9.00 6.67 -4.63
CA MET A 191 -7.93 7.58 -4.26
C MET A 191 -8.35 8.57 -3.17
N GLU A 192 -9.55 9.15 -3.27
CA GLU A 192 -10.09 10.05 -2.24
C GLU A 192 -10.21 9.35 -0.88
N LYS A 193 -10.74 8.12 -0.85
CA LYS A 193 -10.84 7.32 0.39
C LYS A 193 -9.48 6.98 1.00
N GLU A 194 -8.51 6.62 0.17
CA GLU A 194 -7.15 6.31 0.65
C GLU A 194 -6.47 7.57 1.24
N VAL A 195 -6.60 8.71 0.59
CA VAL A 195 -6.08 9.99 1.10
C VAL A 195 -6.77 10.39 2.40
N GLU A 196 -8.09 10.26 2.48
CA GLU A 196 -8.85 10.51 3.70
C GLU A 196 -8.41 9.59 4.85
N ALA A 197 -8.20 8.30 4.55
CA ALA A 197 -7.72 7.34 5.54
C ALA A 197 -6.34 7.73 6.11
N VAL A 198 -5.42 8.19 5.27
CA VAL A 198 -4.13 8.72 5.71
C VAL A 198 -4.30 9.97 6.56
N ASP A 199 -5.17 10.91 6.14
CA ASP A 199 -5.42 12.15 6.87
C ASP A 199 -6.01 11.86 8.26
N ASN A 200 -6.84 10.85 8.40
CA ASN A 200 -7.44 10.47 9.69
C ASN A 200 -6.41 9.96 10.72
N VAL A 201 -5.27 9.44 10.27
CA VAL A 201 -4.20 8.98 11.18
C VAL A 201 -2.99 9.93 11.27
N LEU A 202 -2.87 10.91 10.39
CA LEU A 202 -1.76 11.87 10.40
C LEU A 202 -2.15 13.29 10.77
N SER A 203 -3.35 13.75 10.39
CA SER A 203 -3.78 15.15 10.51
C SER A 203 -5.04 15.31 11.37
N ASN A 204 -6.01 14.43 11.24
CA ASN A 204 -7.31 14.51 11.94
C ASN A 204 -7.36 13.53 13.12
N ILE A 205 -6.28 13.46 13.89
CA ILE A 205 -6.09 12.48 14.96
C ILE A 205 -7.07 12.74 16.11
N LYS A 206 -7.84 11.69 16.47
CA LYS A 206 -8.61 11.64 17.72
C LYS A 206 -7.81 10.83 18.75
N ARG A 207 -7.59 11.38 19.92
CA ARG A 207 -6.75 10.76 20.96
C ARG A 207 -7.60 9.94 21.95
N PRO A 208 -7.04 8.87 22.53
CA PRO A 208 -5.67 8.36 22.33
C PRO A 208 -5.44 7.76 20.93
N PHE A 209 -4.23 7.97 20.40
CA PHE A 209 -3.78 7.36 19.16
C PHE A 209 -2.79 6.22 19.45
N THR A 210 -3.12 5.01 19.07
CA THR A 210 -2.27 3.82 19.17
C THR A 210 -1.82 3.36 17.78
N ALA A 211 -0.52 3.36 17.54
CA ALA A 211 0.07 2.78 16.35
C ALA A 211 0.70 1.44 16.70
N ILE A 212 0.50 0.44 15.84
CA ILE A 212 1.04 -0.91 15.98
C ILE A 212 1.92 -1.17 14.78
N MET A 213 3.22 -1.27 15.02
CA MET A 213 4.24 -1.57 14.02
C MET A 213 4.82 -2.94 14.30
N GLY A 214 4.55 -3.88 13.41
CA GLY A 214 5.11 -5.23 13.46
C GLY A 214 6.06 -5.50 12.30
N GLY A 215 6.59 -6.71 12.28
CA GLY A 215 7.51 -7.17 11.26
C GLY A 215 8.88 -7.55 11.81
N SER A 216 9.78 -7.97 10.93
CA SER A 216 11.06 -8.58 11.32
C SER A 216 12.19 -7.57 11.57
N LYS A 217 12.13 -6.38 10.95
CA LYS A 217 13.27 -5.44 10.90
C LYS A 217 12.89 -4.04 11.32
N VAL A 218 13.58 -3.51 12.33
CA VAL A 218 13.49 -2.09 12.77
C VAL A 218 13.90 -1.15 11.65
N SER A 219 14.97 -1.49 10.92
CA SER A 219 15.50 -0.67 9.82
C SER A 219 14.48 -0.38 8.71
N THR A 220 13.53 -1.27 8.48
CA THR A 220 12.49 -1.07 7.46
C THR A 220 11.32 -0.20 7.94
N LYS A 221 11.21 0.03 9.25
CA LYS A 221 10.12 0.77 9.88
C LYS A 221 10.53 2.12 10.45
N ILE A 222 11.83 2.42 10.43
CA ILE A 222 12.35 3.62 11.13
C ILE A 222 11.70 4.92 10.65
N GLY A 223 11.52 5.10 9.34
CA GLY A 223 10.90 6.31 8.81
C GLY A 223 9.45 6.51 9.29
N ILE A 224 8.69 5.42 9.39
CA ILE A 224 7.33 5.44 9.93
C ILE A 224 7.34 5.74 11.42
N ILE A 225 8.20 5.05 12.17
CA ILE A 225 8.33 5.22 13.64
C ILE A 225 8.68 6.68 13.97
N GLU A 226 9.66 7.25 13.30
CA GLU A 226 10.08 8.64 13.51
C GLU A 226 8.95 9.63 13.22
N ASN A 227 8.25 9.48 12.12
CA ASN A 227 7.13 10.37 11.79
C ASN A 227 5.95 10.24 12.75
N LEU A 228 5.68 9.03 13.23
CA LEU A 228 4.60 8.79 14.18
C LEU A 228 4.93 9.19 15.61
N MET A 229 6.20 9.29 15.99
CA MET A 229 6.65 9.54 17.36
C MET A 229 6.07 10.84 17.94
N ASP A 230 5.84 11.86 17.12
CA ASP A 230 5.22 13.13 17.53
C ASP A 230 3.69 13.10 17.50
N LYS A 231 3.08 12.02 17.04
CA LYS A 231 1.64 11.94 16.78
C LYS A 231 0.91 10.97 17.67
N VAL A 232 1.59 9.92 18.13
CA VAL A 232 0.98 8.80 18.89
C VAL A 232 1.03 9.04 20.40
N ASP A 233 0.05 8.45 21.09
CA ASP A 233 0.06 8.33 22.57
C ASP A 233 0.65 6.97 22.95
N ASN A 234 0.34 5.91 22.21
CA ASN A 234 0.89 4.57 22.40
C ASN A 234 1.54 4.08 21.08
N LEU A 235 2.72 3.51 21.20
CA LEU A 235 3.42 2.86 20.09
C LEU A 235 3.75 1.42 20.48
N ILE A 236 3.11 0.46 19.82
CA ILE A 236 3.39 -0.97 19.98
C ILE A 236 4.37 -1.37 18.90
N LEU A 237 5.52 -1.89 19.32
CA LEU A 237 6.52 -2.48 18.43
C LEU A 237 6.56 -3.99 18.69
N CYS A 238 6.26 -4.78 17.67
CA CYS A 238 6.04 -6.22 17.81
C CYS A 238 6.61 -7.02 16.63
N GLY A 239 6.36 -8.31 16.61
CA GLY A 239 6.95 -9.22 15.62
C GLY A 239 8.43 -9.48 15.89
N GLY A 240 9.17 -9.80 14.85
CA GLY A 240 10.61 -10.09 14.96
C GLY A 240 11.46 -8.92 15.46
N MET A 241 10.99 -7.68 15.30
CA MET A 241 11.65 -6.50 15.88
C MET A 241 11.80 -6.57 17.40
N THR A 242 10.90 -7.28 18.08
CA THR A 242 10.95 -7.50 19.55
C THR A 242 12.33 -7.90 20.00
N TYR A 243 13.00 -8.79 19.28
CA TYR A 243 14.26 -9.41 19.69
C TYR A 243 15.45 -8.47 19.49
N THR A 244 15.38 -7.57 18.52
CA THR A 244 16.36 -6.49 18.40
C THR A 244 16.29 -5.54 19.61
N PHE A 245 15.07 -5.15 20.04
CA PHE A 245 14.88 -4.34 21.24
C PHE A 245 15.30 -5.07 22.52
N ALA A 246 14.94 -6.33 22.66
CA ALA A 246 15.32 -7.15 23.81
C ALA A 246 16.85 -7.27 23.95
N LYS A 247 17.55 -7.54 22.86
CA LYS A 247 19.02 -7.62 22.84
C LYS A 247 19.67 -6.27 23.09
N ALA A 248 19.14 -5.18 22.53
CA ALA A 248 19.63 -3.84 22.78
C ALA A 248 19.58 -3.47 24.26
N ASN A 249 18.58 -3.97 24.98
CA ASN A 249 18.45 -3.81 26.44
C ASN A 249 19.25 -4.84 27.25
N GLY A 250 20.17 -5.58 26.64
CA GLY A 250 21.06 -6.54 27.31
C GLY A 250 20.47 -7.94 27.48
N GLY A 251 19.37 -8.26 26.82
CA GLY A 251 18.73 -9.58 26.87
C GLY A 251 19.38 -10.63 25.99
N GLU A 252 19.02 -11.90 26.24
CA GLU A 252 19.40 -13.07 25.45
C GLU A 252 18.22 -13.49 24.59
N VAL A 253 18.44 -13.59 23.26
CA VAL A 253 17.36 -13.85 22.28
C VAL A 253 17.51 -15.18 21.53
N GLY A 254 18.45 -16.03 21.93
CA GLY A 254 18.68 -17.34 21.29
C GLY A 254 18.95 -17.19 19.80
N ASN A 255 18.28 -18.01 18.98
CA ASN A 255 18.38 -17.98 17.52
C ASN A 255 17.37 -17.04 16.87
N SER A 256 16.69 -16.19 17.64
CA SER A 256 15.69 -15.27 17.12
C SER A 256 16.27 -14.33 16.07
N ILE A 257 15.43 -13.93 15.12
CA ILE A 257 15.79 -12.88 14.16
C ILE A 257 16.19 -11.62 14.93
N CYS A 258 17.32 -11.02 14.57
CA CYS A 258 17.84 -9.83 15.25
C CYS A 258 18.75 -9.03 14.32
N GLU A 259 18.54 -7.73 14.26
CA GLU A 259 19.43 -6.80 13.56
C GLU A 259 20.54 -6.33 14.50
N ASN A 260 21.64 -7.11 14.60
CA ASN A 260 22.75 -6.82 15.52
C ASN A 260 23.46 -5.48 15.23
N ASP A 261 23.38 -4.98 14.02
CA ASP A 261 23.93 -3.68 13.60
C ASP A 261 22.96 -2.51 13.88
N LYS A 262 21.78 -2.77 14.45
CA LYS A 262 20.74 -1.77 14.76
C LYS A 262 20.39 -1.66 16.24
N LEU A 263 21.23 -2.21 17.13
CA LEU A 263 20.97 -2.16 18.57
C LEU A 263 20.95 -0.71 19.10
N GLU A 264 21.87 0.14 18.63
CA GLU A 264 21.92 1.55 19.00
C GLU A 264 20.64 2.28 18.50
N LEU A 265 20.18 1.98 17.29
CA LEU A 265 18.94 2.54 16.75
C LEU A 265 17.72 2.16 17.62
N ALA A 266 17.67 0.93 18.10
CA ALA A 266 16.62 0.48 19.02
C ALA A 266 16.65 1.26 20.34
N LEU A 267 17.82 1.50 20.91
CA LEU A 267 18.00 2.30 22.12
C LEU A 267 17.59 3.76 21.88
N ASP A 268 17.92 4.33 20.74
CA ASP A 268 17.53 5.69 20.36
C ASP A 268 16.00 5.83 20.26
N ILE A 269 15.31 4.85 19.70
CA ILE A 269 13.84 4.83 19.63
C ILE A 269 13.24 4.82 21.05
N ILE A 270 13.76 4.00 21.94
CA ILE A 270 13.33 3.94 23.35
C ILE A 270 13.52 5.30 24.03
N ALA A 271 14.68 5.92 23.83
CA ALA A 271 15.00 7.23 24.41
C ALA A 271 14.10 8.33 23.86
N GLN A 272 13.83 8.33 22.55
CA GLN A 272 12.93 9.30 21.92
C GLN A 272 11.48 9.16 22.43
N ALA A 273 10.98 7.93 22.56
CA ALA A 273 9.66 7.69 23.09
C ALA A 273 9.52 8.23 24.51
N LYS A 274 10.51 7.98 25.36
CA LYS A 274 10.55 8.50 26.73
C LYS A 274 10.59 10.03 26.76
N ALA A 275 11.45 10.65 25.95
CA ALA A 275 11.58 12.11 25.89
C ALA A 275 10.31 12.80 25.41
N LYS A 276 9.55 12.18 24.53
CA LYS A 276 8.30 12.70 23.95
C LYS A 276 7.04 12.29 24.72
N GLY A 277 7.19 11.53 25.80
CA GLY A 277 6.05 11.06 26.60
C GLY A 277 5.18 10.01 25.91
N VAL A 278 5.72 9.33 24.91
CA VAL A 278 5.03 8.22 24.20
C VAL A 278 5.13 6.95 25.03
N ASN A 279 4.01 6.28 25.24
CA ASN A 279 3.98 4.96 25.85
C ASN A 279 4.45 3.92 24.83
N LEU A 280 5.73 3.55 24.91
CA LEU A 280 6.32 2.50 24.08
C LEU A 280 6.01 1.14 24.68
N VAL A 281 5.26 0.31 23.95
CA VAL A 281 4.83 -1.01 24.37
C VAL A 281 5.64 -2.06 23.61
N LEU A 282 6.44 -2.81 24.35
CA LEU A 282 7.25 -3.93 23.83
C LEU A 282 6.74 -5.25 24.41
N ALA A 283 6.96 -6.36 23.69
CA ALA A 283 6.62 -7.68 24.18
C ALA A 283 7.48 -8.03 25.41
N THR A 284 6.84 -8.51 26.47
CA THR A 284 7.50 -8.95 27.71
C THR A 284 7.77 -10.43 27.71
N ASP A 285 6.96 -11.24 27.05
CA ASP A 285 7.10 -12.67 26.86
C ASP A 285 6.87 -13.05 25.38
N CYS A 286 7.30 -14.23 25.03
CA CYS A 286 7.15 -14.75 23.68
C CYS A 286 6.84 -16.25 23.69
N VAL A 287 6.27 -16.71 22.58
CA VAL A 287 6.27 -18.11 22.19
C VAL A 287 7.61 -18.36 21.50
N ALA A 288 8.44 -19.22 22.07
CA ALA A 288 9.70 -19.67 21.47
C ALA A 288 9.53 -21.07 20.88
N ALA A 289 10.12 -21.30 19.71
CA ALA A 289 10.13 -22.58 19.02
C ALA A 289 11.55 -23.11 18.85
N ASP A 290 11.70 -24.43 18.81
CA ASP A 290 12.99 -25.09 18.58
C ASP A 290 13.31 -25.28 17.10
N ASP A 291 12.35 -24.99 16.21
CA ASP A 291 12.52 -25.00 14.76
C ASP A 291 11.51 -24.07 14.10
N PHE A 292 11.79 -23.60 12.88
CA PHE A 292 10.90 -22.72 12.13
C PHE A 292 9.90 -23.52 11.30
N ASN A 293 8.96 -24.15 11.98
CA ASN A 293 7.80 -24.83 11.36
C ASN A 293 6.60 -24.82 12.32
N ASN A 294 5.40 -25.01 11.77
CA ASN A 294 4.15 -24.94 12.52
C ASN A 294 4.07 -26.00 13.65
N ASP A 295 4.71 -27.16 13.48
CA ASP A 295 4.62 -28.28 14.41
C ASP A 295 5.86 -28.39 15.33
N ALA A 296 6.70 -27.36 15.35
CA ALA A 296 7.84 -27.28 16.25
C ALA A 296 7.41 -27.35 17.72
N ASN A 297 8.30 -27.86 18.58
CA ASN A 297 8.10 -27.75 20.02
C ASN A 297 8.13 -26.26 20.42
N THR A 298 7.26 -25.86 21.32
CA THR A 298 7.14 -24.49 21.79
C THR A 298 7.23 -24.39 23.30
N GLN A 299 7.68 -23.25 23.79
CA GLN A 299 7.60 -22.85 25.20
C GLN A 299 7.35 -21.35 25.32
N ILE A 300 6.76 -20.96 26.43
CA ILE A 300 6.62 -19.53 26.78
C ILE A 300 7.85 -19.14 27.60
N CYS A 301 8.49 -18.05 27.22
CA CYS A 301 9.62 -17.51 27.97
C CYS A 301 9.63 -15.97 27.89
N PRO A 302 10.36 -15.30 28.81
CA PRO A 302 10.57 -13.86 28.67
C PRO A 302 11.25 -13.52 27.33
N SER A 303 10.85 -12.44 26.70
CA SER A 303 11.41 -12.01 25.42
C SER A 303 12.90 -11.67 25.48
N ASN A 304 13.41 -11.38 26.68
CA ASN A 304 14.81 -11.07 26.96
C ASN A 304 15.61 -12.26 27.55
N ALA A 305 15.02 -13.44 27.62
CA ALA A 305 15.64 -14.64 28.17
C ALA A 305 15.22 -15.89 27.38
N ILE A 306 15.45 -15.88 26.08
CA ILE A 306 15.14 -16.98 25.19
C ILE A 306 16.32 -17.97 25.23
N PRO A 307 16.08 -19.28 25.52
CA PRO A 307 17.14 -20.27 25.61
C PRO A 307 17.93 -20.43 24.31
N ALA A 308 19.20 -20.83 24.43
CA ALA A 308 20.02 -21.18 23.26
C ALA A 308 19.35 -22.29 22.44
N GLY A 309 19.38 -22.17 21.11
CA GLY A 309 18.74 -23.12 20.20
C GLY A 309 17.25 -22.89 19.98
N TRP A 310 16.66 -21.92 20.68
CA TRP A 310 15.24 -21.52 20.51
C TRP A 310 15.14 -20.16 19.86
N GLU A 311 14.05 -19.92 19.14
CA GLU A 311 13.77 -18.63 18.52
C GLU A 311 12.35 -18.15 18.86
N GLY A 312 12.19 -16.86 19.10
CA GLY A 312 10.89 -16.25 19.30
C GLY A 312 10.11 -16.19 17.99
N VAL A 313 8.87 -16.67 18.02
CA VAL A 313 8.02 -16.80 16.80
C VAL A 313 6.68 -16.11 16.93
N ASP A 314 6.24 -15.75 18.15
CA ASP A 314 5.00 -15.03 18.41
C ASP A 314 5.05 -14.31 19.76
N ALA A 315 4.14 -13.36 19.95
CA ALA A 315 3.93 -12.73 21.25
C ALA A 315 3.34 -13.71 22.26
N GLY A 316 3.87 -13.70 23.47
CA GLY A 316 3.38 -14.54 24.56
C GLY A 316 2.06 -14.04 25.16
N PRO A 317 1.45 -14.79 26.08
CA PRO A 317 0.16 -14.47 26.68
C PRO A 317 0.11 -13.11 27.39
N GLU A 318 1.17 -12.75 28.13
CA GLU A 318 1.22 -11.46 28.84
C GLU A 318 1.42 -10.30 27.88
N SER A 319 2.25 -10.45 26.84
CA SER A 319 2.41 -9.45 25.78
C SER A 319 1.10 -9.17 25.07
N ARG A 320 0.32 -10.19 24.74
CA ARG A 320 -1.01 -10.05 24.12
C ARG A 320 -1.96 -9.22 24.96
N LYS A 321 -1.97 -9.40 26.29
CA LYS A 321 -2.77 -8.60 27.22
C LYS A 321 -2.33 -7.14 27.24
N VAL A 322 -1.02 -6.89 27.28
CA VAL A 322 -0.47 -5.53 27.26
C VAL A 322 -0.78 -4.82 25.95
N PHE A 323 -0.68 -5.51 24.82
CA PHE A 323 -1.06 -4.96 23.52
C PHE A 323 -2.54 -4.62 23.46
N ALA A 324 -3.40 -5.53 23.90
CA ALA A 324 -4.84 -5.30 23.93
C ALA A 324 -5.22 -4.11 24.82
N ALA A 325 -4.60 -3.96 25.98
CA ALA A 325 -4.83 -2.83 26.88
C ALA A 325 -4.44 -1.48 26.24
N ALA A 326 -3.33 -1.42 25.48
CA ALA A 326 -2.91 -0.22 24.78
C ALA A 326 -3.80 0.14 23.57
N ILE A 327 -4.58 -0.82 23.06
CA ILE A 327 -5.49 -0.64 21.92
C ILE A 327 -6.91 -0.31 22.39
N GLU A 328 -7.35 -0.85 23.51
CA GLU A 328 -8.76 -0.88 23.95
C GLU A 328 -9.40 0.52 24.05
N ASP A 329 -8.67 1.50 24.59
CA ASP A 329 -9.17 2.86 24.78
C ASP A 329 -8.82 3.82 23.62
N ALA A 330 -8.13 3.34 22.60
CA ALA A 330 -7.73 4.15 21.47
C ALA A 330 -8.94 4.69 20.70
N LYS A 331 -8.81 5.91 20.18
CA LYS A 331 -9.78 6.55 19.29
C LYS A 331 -9.27 6.62 17.85
N THR A 332 -7.97 6.53 17.66
CA THR A 332 -7.32 6.38 16.37
C THR A 332 -6.33 5.21 16.46
N ILE A 333 -6.39 4.32 15.49
CA ILE A 333 -5.56 3.11 15.44
C ILE A 333 -4.94 2.99 14.04
N LEU A 334 -3.64 2.72 13.99
CA LEU A 334 -2.93 2.35 12.78
C LEU A 334 -2.22 1.01 13.02
N TRP A 335 -2.48 0.03 12.17
CA TRP A 335 -1.79 -1.26 12.23
C TRP A 335 -1.04 -1.56 10.93
N ASN A 336 0.27 -1.76 11.06
CA ASN A 336 1.17 -2.16 9.98
C ASN A 336 2.19 -3.20 10.44
N GLY A 337 1.98 -4.44 10.09
CA GLY A 337 2.88 -5.56 10.35
C GLY A 337 2.42 -6.49 11.47
N PRO A 338 2.65 -7.81 11.31
CA PRO A 338 2.17 -8.82 12.26
C PRO A 338 3.01 -8.87 13.53
N ALA A 339 2.44 -9.46 14.58
CA ALA A 339 3.08 -9.66 15.87
C ALA A 339 3.87 -10.98 15.98
N GLY A 340 3.72 -11.86 15.00
CA GLY A 340 4.38 -13.17 14.96
C GLY A 340 4.37 -13.76 13.57
N VAL A 341 4.75 -15.02 13.45
CA VAL A 341 4.76 -15.78 12.19
C VAL A 341 3.33 -16.27 11.92
N PHE A 342 2.42 -15.34 11.63
CA PHE A 342 0.98 -15.57 11.54
C PHE A 342 0.57 -16.55 10.43
N GLU A 343 1.45 -16.79 9.47
CA GLU A 343 1.26 -17.78 8.40
C GLU A 343 1.12 -19.19 8.97
N PHE A 344 1.76 -19.46 10.11
CA PHE A 344 1.60 -20.67 10.87
C PHE A 344 0.52 -20.48 11.94
N ASP A 345 -0.49 -21.34 11.94
CA ASP A 345 -1.63 -21.23 12.87
C ASP A 345 -1.20 -21.27 14.35
N ASN A 346 -0.15 -22.03 14.67
CA ASN A 346 0.37 -22.12 16.03
C ASN A 346 1.17 -20.89 16.47
N PHE A 347 1.51 -19.98 15.57
CA PHE A 347 2.26 -18.74 15.83
C PHE A 347 1.48 -17.48 15.46
N ALA A 348 0.15 -17.61 15.37
CA ALA A 348 -0.76 -16.54 14.96
C ALA A 348 -1.49 -15.84 16.11
N ALA A 349 -1.32 -16.32 17.35
CA ALA A 349 -2.10 -15.85 18.50
C ALA A 349 -1.86 -14.35 18.82
N GLY A 350 -0.63 -13.85 18.65
CA GLY A 350 -0.31 -12.45 18.87
C GLY A 350 -1.00 -11.53 17.88
N SER A 351 -0.92 -11.85 16.59
CA SER A 351 -1.60 -11.08 15.54
C SER A 351 -3.11 -11.16 15.66
N LYS A 352 -3.65 -12.33 16.05
CA LYS A 352 -5.08 -12.49 16.32
C LYS A 352 -5.56 -11.62 17.48
N ALA A 353 -4.81 -11.59 18.57
CA ALA A 353 -5.14 -10.75 19.74
C ALA A 353 -5.17 -9.25 19.36
N ILE A 354 -4.23 -8.79 18.55
CA ILE A 354 -4.22 -7.42 18.03
C ILE A 354 -5.46 -7.17 17.15
N ALA A 355 -5.77 -8.05 16.21
CA ALA A 355 -6.94 -7.91 15.34
C ALA A 355 -8.24 -7.85 16.14
N GLU A 356 -8.41 -8.70 17.15
CA GLU A 356 -9.59 -8.71 18.04
C GLU A 356 -9.70 -7.43 18.87
N ALA A 357 -8.58 -6.93 19.41
CA ALA A 357 -8.55 -5.69 20.17
C ALA A 357 -8.90 -4.47 19.28
N ILE A 358 -8.39 -4.42 18.07
CA ILE A 358 -8.71 -3.37 17.09
C ILE A 358 -10.20 -3.42 16.72
N ALA A 359 -10.72 -4.59 16.44
CA ALA A 359 -12.14 -4.77 16.11
C ALA A 359 -13.04 -4.28 17.25
N LYS A 360 -12.73 -4.66 18.49
CA LYS A 360 -13.46 -4.22 19.69
C LYS A 360 -13.40 -2.70 19.88
N ALA A 361 -12.23 -2.09 19.74
CA ALA A 361 -12.07 -0.64 19.83
C ALA A 361 -12.85 0.08 18.73
N THR A 362 -12.86 -0.47 17.52
CA THR A 362 -13.62 0.06 16.38
C THR A 362 -15.13 -0.02 16.62
N ASP A 363 -15.63 -1.13 17.14
CA ASP A 363 -17.04 -1.27 17.56
C ASP A 363 -17.43 -0.22 18.60
N ASN A 364 -16.48 0.23 19.43
CA ASN A 364 -16.64 1.27 20.43
C ASN A 364 -16.37 2.70 19.90
N GLY A 365 -16.29 2.88 18.59
CA GLY A 365 -16.19 4.18 17.91
C GLY A 365 -14.79 4.67 17.58
N ALA A 366 -13.76 3.83 17.70
CA ALA A 366 -12.42 4.16 17.22
C ALA A 366 -12.38 4.13 15.69
N TYR A 367 -11.49 4.96 15.11
CA TYR A 367 -11.12 4.84 13.71
C TYR A 367 -9.88 3.96 13.60
N SER A 368 -9.97 2.90 12.79
CA SER A 368 -8.87 1.96 12.57
C SER A 368 -8.47 1.87 11.10
N LEU A 369 -7.20 2.11 10.82
CA LEU A 369 -6.57 1.95 9.51
C LEU A 369 -5.63 0.75 9.55
N ILE A 370 -5.90 -0.21 8.65
CA ILE A 370 -5.06 -1.39 8.45
C ILE A 370 -4.29 -1.21 7.14
N GLY A 371 -2.99 -1.34 7.20
CA GLY A 371 -2.15 -1.19 6.01
C GLY A 371 -0.94 -2.12 5.98
N GLY A 372 -0.54 -2.45 4.75
CA GLY A 372 0.50 -3.44 4.48
C GLY A 372 -0.07 -4.85 4.26
N GLY A 373 0.54 -5.57 3.33
CA GLY A 373 0.04 -6.88 2.88
C GLY A 373 -0.21 -7.88 4.01
N ASP A 374 0.73 -7.98 4.95
CA ASP A 374 0.65 -8.94 6.06
C ASP A 374 -0.46 -8.58 7.04
N SER A 375 -0.64 -7.30 7.37
CA SER A 375 -1.73 -6.86 8.27
C SER A 375 -3.09 -7.09 7.65
N VAL A 376 -3.23 -6.82 6.35
CA VAL A 376 -4.44 -7.11 5.58
C VAL A 376 -4.71 -8.61 5.57
N ALA A 377 -3.69 -9.43 5.34
CA ALA A 377 -3.80 -10.88 5.41
C ALA A 377 -4.25 -11.36 6.80
N CYS A 378 -3.74 -10.75 7.88
CA CYS A 378 -4.14 -11.05 9.26
C CYS A 378 -5.65 -10.78 9.47
N VAL A 379 -6.13 -9.58 9.15
CA VAL A 379 -7.56 -9.25 9.39
C VAL A 379 -8.50 -10.14 8.58
N ASN A 380 -8.09 -10.51 7.37
CA ASN A 380 -8.84 -11.46 6.54
C ASN A 380 -8.83 -12.88 7.13
N LYS A 381 -7.64 -13.36 7.52
CA LYS A 381 -7.48 -14.70 8.14
C LYS A 381 -8.32 -14.86 9.40
N PHE A 382 -8.41 -13.83 10.22
CA PHE A 382 -9.15 -13.87 11.49
C PHE A 382 -10.61 -13.42 11.38
N GLY A 383 -11.09 -13.13 10.16
CA GLY A 383 -12.49 -12.74 9.93
C GLY A 383 -12.87 -11.37 10.50
N MET A 384 -11.92 -10.44 10.65
CA MET A 384 -12.12 -9.11 11.24
C MET A 384 -12.25 -7.98 10.23
N ALA A 385 -12.18 -8.29 8.92
CA ALA A 385 -12.18 -7.27 7.86
C ALA A 385 -13.38 -6.31 7.92
N ASP A 386 -14.56 -6.81 8.24
CA ASP A 386 -15.79 -6.00 8.35
C ASP A 386 -15.89 -5.20 9.66
N ARG A 387 -14.96 -5.41 10.60
CA ARG A 387 -14.94 -4.79 11.92
C ARG A 387 -13.84 -3.77 12.11
N VAL A 388 -13.18 -3.36 11.05
CA VAL A 388 -12.20 -2.27 11.03
C VAL A 388 -12.70 -1.14 10.14
N SER A 389 -12.22 0.08 10.36
CA SER A 389 -12.76 1.24 9.65
C SER A 389 -12.31 1.29 8.19
N TYR A 390 -11.04 1.01 7.91
CA TYR A 390 -10.52 1.04 6.55
C TYR A 390 -9.32 0.08 6.38
N ILE A 391 -9.35 -0.68 5.29
CA ILE A 391 -8.26 -1.53 4.85
C ILE A 391 -7.66 -0.92 3.60
N SER A 392 -6.43 -0.41 3.72
CA SER A 392 -5.75 0.22 2.59
C SER A 392 -5.25 -0.81 1.59
N THR A 393 -5.44 -0.51 0.31
CA THR A 393 -4.86 -1.26 -0.80
C THR A 393 -3.54 -0.66 -1.29
N GLY A 394 -3.09 0.41 -0.65
CA GLY A 394 -1.99 1.26 -1.10
C GLY A 394 -0.59 0.67 -0.97
N GLY A 395 -0.40 -0.37 -0.16
CA GLY A 395 0.91 -0.99 0.00
C GLY A 395 2.03 0.03 0.28
N GLY A 396 3.01 0.11 -0.62
CA GLY A 396 4.15 1.03 -0.49
C GLY A 396 3.76 2.51 -0.49
N ALA A 397 2.71 2.89 -1.20
CA ALA A 397 2.24 4.28 -1.22
C ALA A 397 1.69 4.70 0.15
N LEU A 398 0.94 3.83 0.82
CA LEU A 398 0.48 4.07 2.18
C LEU A 398 1.66 4.26 3.13
N LEU A 399 2.66 3.38 3.06
CA LEU A 399 3.83 3.45 3.94
C LEU A 399 4.60 4.75 3.74
N GLU A 400 4.83 5.17 2.51
CA GLU A 400 5.47 6.45 2.22
C GLU A 400 4.64 7.66 2.70
N ALA A 401 3.31 7.60 2.58
CA ALA A 401 2.44 8.63 3.12
C ALA A 401 2.54 8.72 4.66
N ILE A 402 2.57 7.57 5.35
CA ILE A 402 2.72 7.51 6.81
C ILE A 402 4.11 7.99 7.25
N GLU A 403 5.14 7.78 6.43
CA GLU A 403 6.47 8.38 6.64
C GLU A 403 6.48 9.92 6.49
N GLY A 404 5.37 10.53 6.08
CA GLY A 404 5.26 11.97 5.84
C GLY A 404 5.76 12.42 4.48
N LYS A 405 6.02 11.49 3.56
CA LYS A 405 6.44 11.82 2.20
C LYS A 405 5.28 12.31 1.35
N VAL A 406 5.55 13.29 0.51
CA VAL A 406 4.58 13.74 -0.50
C VAL A 406 4.39 12.64 -1.54
N LEU A 407 3.14 12.32 -1.83
CA LEU A 407 2.78 11.37 -2.89
C LEU A 407 2.65 12.13 -4.22
N PRO A 408 3.55 11.92 -5.20
CA PRO A 408 3.52 12.66 -6.47
C PRO A 408 2.19 12.56 -7.22
N GLY A 409 1.53 11.40 -7.19
CA GLY A 409 0.24 11.20 -7.85
C GLY A 409 -0.91 11.97 -7.23
N VAL A 410 -0.82 12.31 -5.96
CA VAL A 410 -1.80 13.16 -5.26
C VAL A 410 -1.46 14.63 -5.46
N ALA A 411 -0.20 15.01 -5.25
CA ALA A 411 0.27 16.39 -5.38
C ALA A 411 0.07 16.95 -6.80
N ALA A 412 0.23 16.15 -7.84
CA ALA A 412 0.00 16.55 -9.22
C ALA A 412 -1.45 17.02 -9.50
N ILE A 413 -2.40 16.60 -8.68
CA ILE A 413 -3.82 16.97 -8.80
C ILE A 413 -4.20 18.06 -7.80
N LYS A 414 -3.78 17.92 -6.56
CA LYS A 414 -4.15 18.85 -5.48
C LYS A 414 -3.29 20.13 -5.43
N GLY A 415 -2.07 20.08 -5.98
CA GLY A 415 -1.08 21.16 -5.94
C GLY A 415 -0.18 21.08 -4.74
#